data_1073a034ff1e03e12dfbab268a9adf8f
#
_entry.id   1073a034ff1e03e12dfbab268a9adf8f
#
_cell.length_a   1.000
_cell.length_b   1.000
_cell.length_c   1.000
_cell.angle_alpha   90.00
_cell.angle_beta   90.00
_cell.angle_gamma   90.00
#
_symmetry.space_group_name_H-M   'P 1'
#
loop_
_entity.id
_entity.type
_entity.pdbx_description
1 polymer ?
#
loop_
_entity_poly.entity_id
_entity_poly.type
_entity_poly.pdbx_seq_one_letter_code
_entity_poly.pdbx_strand_id
1 'polypeptide(L)' 'MAKKRFVKTYSQGTLDVIEVFVDRETGVNYIFRASGNAGGLTPLLNRDGTPVVTTVLDEE' A
#
# COMPACT_ATOMS: atom_id res chain seq x y z
N MET A 1 -12.10 14.63 -13.43
CA MET A 1 -12.05 13.26 -12.96
C MET A 1 -11.55 13.19 -11.54
N ALA A 2 -12.20 12.41 -10.74
CA ALA A 2 -11.73 12.19 -9.38
C ALA A 2 -10.46 11.37 -9.40
N LYS A 3 -9.54 11.70 -8.53
CA LYS A 3 -8.30 10.95 -8.41
C LYS A 3 -8.46 9.86 -7.39
N LYS A 4 -7.77 8.77 -7.62
CA LYS A 4 -7.81 7.66 -6.68
C LYS A 4 -7.08 8.05 -5.41
N ARG A 5 -7.68 7.73 -4.29
CA ARG A 5 -7.04 8.00 -3.01
C ARG A 5 -5.91 7.02 -2.74
N PHE A 6 -6.09 5.76 -3.12
CA PHE A 6 -5.10 4.72 -2.87
C PHE A 6 -4.45 4.33 -4.17
N VAL A 7 -3.12 4.29 -4.18
CA VAL A 7 -2.34 3.96 -5.35
C VAL A 7 -1.43 2.79 -5.01
N LYS A 8 -1.47 1.76 -5.85
CA LYS A 8 -0.59 0.61 -5.67
C LYS A 8 0.79 0.98 -6.18
N THR A 9 1.80 0.87 -5.31
CA THR A 9 3.16 1.23 -5.65
C THR A 9 4.07 0.03 -5.85
N TYR A 10 3.66 -1.14 -5.37
CA TYR A 10 4.48 -2.34 -5.47
C TYR A 10 3.57 -3.55 -5.46
N SER A 11 3.97 -4.58 -6.19
CA SER A 11 3.22 -5.82 -6.23
C SER A 11 4.17 -6.94 -6.59
N GLN A 12 3.99 -8.09 -5.94
CA GLN A 12 4.74 -9.29 -6.30
C GLN A 12 3.89 -10.52 -6.05
N GLY A 13 4.20 -11.57 -6.79
CA GLY A 13 3.56 -12.87 -6.60
C GLY A 13 2.36 -13.06 -7.49
N THR A 14 1.90 -14.31 -7.58
CA THR A 14 0.72 -14.66 -8.35
C THR A 14 -0.32 -15.35 -7.46
N LEU A 15 0.08 -16.43 -6.78
CA LEU A 15 -0.84 -17.12 -5.86
C LEU A 15 -0.75 -16.55 -4.47
N ASP A 16 0.47 -16.28 -4.02
CA ASP A 16 0.71 -15.56 -2.78
C ASP A 16 1.15 -14.16 -3.19
N VAL A 17 0.34 -13.18 -2.88
CA VAL A 17 0.51 -11.82 -3.38
C VAL A 17 0.84 -10.89 -2.25
N ILE A 18 1.81 -10.00 -2.49
CA ILE A 18 2.10 -8.89 -1.59
C ILE A 18 1.99 -7.62 -2.41
N GLU A 19 1.20 -6.68 -1.90
CA GLU A 19 1.00 -5.40 -2.58
C GLU A 19 1.16 -4.27 -1.58
N VAL A 20 1.72 -3.17 -2.04
CA VAL A 20 1.87 -1.98 -1.21
C VAL A 20 1.05 -0.87 -1.84
N PHE A 21 0.25 -0.23 -1.00
CA PHE A 21 -0.60 0.89 -1.40
C PHE A 21 -0.24 2.11 -0.59
N VAL A 22 -0.37 3.28 -1.19
CA VAL A 22 -0.19 4.53 -0.48
C VAL A 22 -1.50 5.31 -0.48
N ASP A 23 -1.83 5.88 0.68
CA ASP A 23 -2.96 6.78 0.83
C ASP A 23 -2.47 8.16 0.41
N ARG A 24 -3.01 8.68 -0.68
CA ARG A 24 -2.54 9.95 -1.22
C ARG A 24 -2.89 11.14 -0.34
N GLU A 25 -3.87 10.98 0.53
CA GLU A 25 -4.27 12.07 1.41
C GLU A 25 -3.37 12.19 2.63
N THR A 26 -2.88 11.07 3.14
CA THR A 26 -2.06 11.08 4.33
C THR A 26 -0.61 10.72 4.06
N GLY A 27 -0.35 10.05 2.94
CA GLY A 27 0.97 9.54 2.64
C GLY A 27 1.30 8.23 3.33
N VAL A 28 0.40 7.68 4.12
CA VAL A 28 0.64 6.44 4.83
C VAL A 28 0.60 5.28 3.87
N ASN A 29 1.60 4.42 3.95
CA ASN A 29 1.69 3.22 3.13
C ASN A 29 1.08 2.05 3.87
N TYR A 30 0.46 1.14 3.12
CA TYR A 30 -0.15 -0.08 3.66
C TYR A 30 0.35 -1.25 2.87
N ILE A 31 0.48 -2.38 3.55
CA ILE A 31 0.87 -3.62 2.89
C ILE A 31 -0.28 -4.62 2.99
N PHE A 32 -0.58 -5.24 1.87
CA PHE A 32 -1.64 -6.24 1.77
C PHE A 32 -1.03 -7.55 1.34
N ARG A 33 -1.39 -8.61 2.04
CA ARG A 33 -0.97 -9.94 1.68
C ARG A 33 -2.20 -10.81 1.44
N ALA A 34 -2.19 -11.53 0.35
CA ALA A 34 -3.23 -12.49 0.04
C ALA A 34 -2.62 -13.84 -0.26
N SER A 35 -3.24 -14.88 0.26
CA SER A 35 -2.80 -16.25 0.02
C SER A 35 -4.05 -17.09 -0.09
N GLY A 36 -4.29 -17.67 -1.27
CA GLY A 36 -5.52 -18.43 -1.50
C GLY A 36 -6.73 -17.53 -1.30
N ASN A 37 -7.61 -17.93 -0.38
CA ASN A 37 -8.82 -17.18 -0.07
C ASN A 37 -8.67 -16.28 1.13
N ALA A 38 -7.46 -16.11 1.64
CA ALA A 38 -7.21 -15.31 2.83
C ALA A 38 -6.40 -14.07 2.47
N GLY A 39 -6.63 -13.01 3.22
CA GLY A 39 -5.87 -11.80 3.00
C GLY A 39 -5.92 -10.90 4.21
N GLY A 40 -4.97 -9.98 4.29
CA GLY A 40 -4.91 -9.03 5.38
C GLY A 40 -4.18 -7.78 4.98
N LEU A 41 -4.53 -6.69 5.64
CA LEU A 41 -3.96 -5.38 5.37
C LEU A 41 -3.48 -4.77 6.66
N THR A 42 -2.30 -4.15 6.62
CA THR A 42 -1.75 -3.48 7.79
C THR A 42 -0.91 -2.30 7.34
N PRO A 43 -0.73 -1.29 8.19
CA PRO A 43 0.20 -0.23 7.84
C PRO A 43 1.61 -0.78 7.67
N LEU A 44 2.32 -0.26 6.69
CA LEU A 44 3.70 -0.63 6.45
C LEU A 44 4.56 0.19 7.40
N LEU A 45 5.36 -0.48 8.20
CA LEU A 45 6.11 0.18 9.25
C LEU A 45 7.58 0.32 8.89
N ASN A 46 8.15 1.42 9.36
CA ASN A 46 9.58 1.59 9.35
C ASN A 46 10.20 0.66 10.39
N ARG A 47 11.50 0.57 10.33
CA ARG A 47 12.26 -0.27 11.22
C ARG A 47 12.03 0.07 12.71
N ASP A 48 11.73 1.34 13.01
CA ASP A 48 11.51 1.78 14.38
C ASP A 48 10.04 1.67 14.80
N GLY A 49 9.20 1.08 13.96
CA GLY A 49 7.81 0.86 14.31
C GLY A 49 6.86 2.00 13.93
N THR A 50 7.37 3.05 13.30
CA THR A 50 6.49 4.12 12.85
C THR A 50 6.01 3.83 11.42
N PRO A 51 4.83 4.31 11.06
CA PRO A 51 4.33 4.08 9.69
C PRO A 51 5.21 4.76 8.64
N VAL A 52 5.36 4.08 7.52
CA VAL A 52 6.05 4.66 6.38
C VAL A 52 5.13 5.71 5.76
N VAL A 53 5.64 6.93 5.65
CA VAL A 53 4.86 8.03 5.07
C VAL A 53 5.65 8.59 3.90
N THR A 54 5.01 8.63 2.73
CA THR A 54 5.63 9.18 1.53
C THR A 54 4.65 10.10 0.84
N THR A 55 5.18 11.07 0.14
CA THR A 55 4.35 11.95 -0.66
C THR A 55 4.21 11.35 -2.05
N VAL A 56 2.98 11.26 -2.52
CA VAL A 56 2.71 10.77 -3.86
C VAL A 56 2.37 11.96 -4.72
N LEU A 57 3.17 12.15 -5.77
CA LEU A 57 2.90 13.21 -6.69
C LEU A 57 1.65 12.90 -7.49
N ASP A 58 0.91 13.94 -7.75
CA ASP A 58 -0.33 13.84 -8.47
C ASP A 58 -0.01 13.86 -9.96
N GLU A 59 -0.16 12.72 -10.59
CA GLU A 59 0.18 12.58 -12.00
C GLU A 59 -0.99 12.29 -12.90
N GLU A 60 -2.16 12.44 -12.39
CA GLU A 60 -3.35 12.19 -13.21
C GLU A 60 -3.94 13.42 -13.77
#